data_91fc6f2e1c51f79f1f4fa3bc2f0e57e0
#
_entry.id   91fc6f2e1c51f79f1f4fa3bc2f0e57e0
#
_cell.length_a   1.000
_cell.length_b   1.000
_cell.length_c   1.000
_cell.angle_alpha   90.00
_cell.angle_beta   90.00
_cell.angle_gamma   90.00
#
_symmetry.space_group_name_H-M   'P 1'
#
loop_
_entity.id
_entity.type
_entity.pdbx_description
1 polymer ?
#
loop_
_entity_poly.entity_id
_entity_poly.type
_entity_poly.pdbx_seq_one_letter_code
_entity_poly.pdbx_strand_id
1 'polypeptide(L)'
;MMFEQLGNEWVVRIPLAIDRVWAELSHQLEADFSVENRRMLLEQDPQQHEFLIEYMTLTEQNRNPLQVFFSADVRQMTQHIRLVLESDGAGHTTLRAVNASERRFTEEDARELLERVAGLLR
;
A
#
# COMPACT_ATOMS: atom_id res chain seq x y z
N MET A 1 -3.16 16.61 2.11
CA MET A 1 -2.45 15.33 2.36
C MET A 1 -0.96 15.58 2.34
N MET A 2 -0.26 15.17 3.36
CA MET A 2 1.16 15.49 3.52
C MET A 2 1.97 14.23 3.72
N PHE A 3 3.06 14.09 2.95
CA PHE A 3 4.04 13.03 3.15
C PHE A 3 5.08 13.50 4.15
N GLU A 4 5.30 12.68 5.19
CA GLU A 4 6.31 12.96 6.22
C GLU A 4 7.23 11.76 6.34
N GLN A 5 8.51 12.02 6.58
CA GLN A 5 9.47 10.97 6.86
C GLN A 5 9.79 10.99 8.36
N LEU A 6 9.42 9.92 9.04
CA LEU A 6 9.65 9.74 10.47
C LEU A 6 10.73 8.68 10.63
N GLY A 7 11.97 9.11 10.91
CA GLY A 7 13.12 8.21 10.92
C GLY A 7 13.35 7.63 9.54
N ASN A 8 13.25 6.32 9.41
CA ASN A 8 13.44 5.61 8.13
C ASN A 8 12.10 5.21 7.49
N GLU A 9 10.99 5.77 7.97
CA GLU A 9 9.66 5.39 7.52
C GLU A 9 8.93 6.58 6.91
N TRP A 10 8.28 6.35 5.77
CA TRP A 10 7.37 7.31 5.16
C TRP A 10 5.97 7.15 5.75
N VAL A 11 5.32 8.26 6.05
CA VAL A 11 3.96 8.31 6.60
C VAL A 11 3.18 9.36 5.83
N VAL A 12 1.92 9.07 5.52
CA VAL A 12 1.02 10.04 4.90
C VAL A 12 0.06 10.55 5.97
N ARG A 13 0.01 11.86 6.16
CA ARG A 13 -0.97 12.49 7.05
C ARG A 13 -2.17 12.95 6.22
N ILE A 14 -3.35 12.50 6.59
CA ILE A 14 -4.60 12.75 5.87
C ILE A 14 -5.50 13.61 6.77
N PRO A 15 -5.95 14.80 6.31
CA PRO A 15 -6.77 15.69 7.13
C PRO A 15 -8.24 15.28 7.19
N LEU A 16 -8.49 14.01 7.50
CA LEU A 16 -9.83 13.43 7.62
C LEU A 16 -9.85 12.46 8.78
N ALA A 17 -11.02 12.31 9.40
CA ALA A 17 -11.20 11.34 10.49
C ALA A 17 -11.02 9.90 9.97
N ILE A 18 -10.55 9.02 10.85
CA ILE A 18 -10.20 7.64 10.46
C ILE A 18 -11.38 6.86 9.88
N ASP A 19 -12.58 7.05 10.38
CA ASP A 19 -13.76 6.34 9.86
C ASP A 19 -14.05 6.73 8.42
N ARG A 20 -13.86 8.01 8.11
CA ARG A 20 -14.06 8.51 6.75
C ARG A 20 -12.97 8.02 5.81
N VAL A 21 -11.72 8.03 6.27
CA VAL A 21 -10.60 7.51 5.49
C VAL A 21 -10.79 6.02 5.24
N TRP A 22 -11.19 5.28 6.27
CA TRP A 22 -11.44 3.84 6.13
C TRP A 22 -12.50 3.55 5.08
N ALA A 23 -13.64 4.22 5.14
CA ALA A 23 -14.75 4.01 4.22
C ALA A 23 -14.34 4.31 2.76
N GLU A 24 -13.70 5.45 2.56
CA GLU A 24 -13.28 5.87 1.22
C GLU A 24 -12.16 4.97 0.68
N LEU A 25 -11.17 4.68 1.51
CA LEU A 25 -10.05 3.87 1.09
C LEU A 25 -10.46 2.42 0.82
N SER A 26 -11.36 1.85 1.63
CA SER A 26 -11.91 0.51 1.38
C SER A 26 -12.54 0.43 -0.01
N HIS A 27 -13.35 1.42 -0.35
CA HIS A 27 -14.01 1.48 -1.64
C HIS A 27 -13.01 1.60 -2.79
N GLN A 28 -12.04 2.51 -2.65
CA GLN A 28 -11.04 2.74 -3.69
C GLN A 28 -10.08 1.58 -3.87
N LEU A 29 -9.68 0.92 -2.78
CA LEU A 29 -8.81 -0.25 -2.88
C LEU A 29 -9.50 -1.43 -3.56
N GLU A 30 -10.77 -1.65 -3.27
CA GLU A 30 -11.54 -2.70 -3.96
C GLU A 30 -11.57 -2.48 -5.46
N ALA A 31 -11.64 -1.23 -5.89
CA ALA A 31 -11.68 -0.89 -7.32
C ALA A 31 -10.28 -0.93 -7.96
N ASP A 32 -9.28 -0.36 -7.31
CA ASP A 32 -7.94 -0.20 -7.91
C ASP A 32 -7.03 -1.40 -7.70
N PHE A 33 -7.11 -2.06 -6.53
CA PHE A 33 -6.27 -3.22 -6.20
C PHE A 33 -6.97 -4.51 -6.59
N SER A 34 -7.20 -4.65 -7.91
CA SER A 34 -7.88 -5.80 -8.50
C SER A 34 -7.17 -6.27 -9.78
N VAL A 35 -5.88 -5.96 -9.92
CA VAL A 35 -5.07 -6.39 -11.07
C VAL A 35 -4.22 -7.57 -10.66
N GLU A 36 -4.58 -8.75 -11.13
CA GLU A 36 -3.89 -9.98 -10.81
C GLU A 36 -2.41 -9.90 -11.14
N ASN A 37 -1.57 -10.40 -10.24
CA ASN A 37 -0.10 -10.40 -10.34
C ASN A 37 0.54 -9.01 -10.31
N ARG A 38 -0.21 -7.96 -10.00
CA ARG A 38 0.35 -6.61 -9.87
C ARG A 38 -0.05 -5.94 -8.58
N ARG A 39 -1.35 -5.90 -8.30
CA ARG A 39 -1.85 -5.32 -7.05
C ARG A 39 -3.22 -5.89 -6.73
N MET A 40 -3.34 -6.44 -5.54
CA MET A 40 -4.57 -7.07 -5.09
C MET A 40 -4.85 -6.69 -3.64
N LEU A 41 -6.12 -6.45 -3.34
CA LEU A 41 -6.57 -6.34 -1.96
C LEU A 41 -6.87 -7.74 -1.44
N LEU A 42 -6.11 -8.19 -0.44
CA LEU A 42 -6.23 -9.55 0.08
C LEU A 42 -7.14 -9.65 1.30
N GLU A 43 -6.99 -8.72 2.25
CA GLU A 43 -7.78 -8.73 3.48
C GLU A 43 -8.07 -7.31 3.95
N GLN A 44 -9.17 -7.17 4.68
CA GLN A 44 -9.55 -5.93 5.33
C GLN A 44 -9.88 -6.25 6.80
N ASP A 45 -9.33 -5.45 7.72
CA ASP A 45 -9.61 -5.56 9.15
C ASP A 45 -10.16 -4.24 9.65
N PRO A 46 -11.49 -4.07 9.68
CA PRO A 46 -12.10 -2.82 10.11
C PRO A 46 -11.90 -2.50 11.59
N GLN A 47 -11.63 -3.50 12.42
CA GLN A 47 -11.41 -3.27 13.84
C GLN A 47 -10.06 -2.64 14.11
N GLN A 48 -9.04 -3.04 13.37
CA GLN A 48 -7.68 -2.52 13.52
C GLN A 48 -7.35 -1.45 12.48
N HIS A 49 -8.24 -1.19 11.54
CA HIS A 49 -8.04 -0.25 10.43
C HIS A 49 -6.80 -0.62 9.62
N GLU A 50 -6.72 -1.88 9.22
CA GLU A 50 -5.61 -2.40 8.42
C GLU A 50 -6.13 -3.06 7.15
N PHE A 51 -5.32 -2.96 6.09
CA PHE A 51 -5.54 -3.69 4.85
C PHE A 51 -4.30 -4.55 4.58
N LEU A 52 -4.51 -5.78 4.14
CA LEU A 52 -3.41 -6.58 3.60
C LEU A 52 -3.53 -6.56 2.09
N ILE A 53 -2.48 -6.11 1.43
CA ILE A 53 -2.45 -6.02 -0.03
C ILE A 53 -1.26 -6.79 -0.58
N GLU A 54 -1.38 -7.16 -1.84
CA GLU A 54 -0.30 -7.68 -2.66
C GLU A 54 0.07 -6.58 -3.66
N TYR A 55 1.35 -6.25 -3.77
CA TYR A 55 1.81 -5.16 -4.62
C TYR A 55 3.13 -5.49 -5.30
N MET A 56 3.21 -5.19 -6.60
CA MET A 56 4.45 -5.26 -7.36
C MET A 56 4.93 -3.85 -7.65
N THR A 57 6.16 -3.54 -7.24
CA THR A 57 6.74 -2.21 -7.46
C THR A 57 6.95 -1.94 -8.94
N LEU A 58 7.05 -0.67 -9.32
CA LEU A 58 7.33 -0.29 -10.71
C LEU A 58 8.65 -0.85 -11.20
N THR A 59 9.65 -0.93 -10.34
CA THR A 59 10.94 -1.53 -10.68
C THR A 59 10.78 -2.98 -11.10
N GLU A 60 9.97 -3.76 -10.37
CA GLU A 60 9.70 -5.15 -10.70
C GLU A 60 8.85 -5.27 -11.96
N GLN A 61 7.86 -4.38 -12.14
CA GLN A 61 7.03 -4.37 -13.34
C GLN A 61 7.82 -4.05 -14.60
N ASN A 62 8.87 -3.26 -14.48
CA ASN A 62 9.70 -2.81 -15.61
C ASN A 62 10.91 -3.71 -15.86
N ARG A 63 11.02 -4.84 -15.15
CA ARG A 63 12.04 -5.84 -15.46
C ARG A 63 11.84 -6.40 -16.86
N ASN A 64 12.94 -6.91 -17.44
CA ASN A 64 12.93 -7.52 -18.76
C ASN A 64 11.69 -8.41 -18.95
N PRO A 65 10.81 -8.10 -19.91
CA PRO A 65 9.58 -8.87 -20.13
C PRO A 65 9.82 -10.36 -20.33
N LEU A 66 10.95 -10.73 -20.92
CA LEU A 66 11.30 -12.15 -21.11
C LEU A 66 11.56 -12.85 -19.78
N GLN A 67 12.17 -12.16 -18.82
CA GLN A 67 12.39 -12.72 -17.49
C GLN A 67 11.09 -12.87 -16.71
N VAL A 68 10.16 -11.92 -16.89
CA VAL A 68 8.85 -12.01 -16.26
C VAL A 68 8.04 -13.18 -16.82
N PHE A 69 8.12 -13.40 -18.15
CA PHE A 69 7.40 -14.48 -18.82
C PHE A 69 7.95 -15.87 -18.47
N PHE A 70 9.28 -15.97 -18.32
CA PHE A 70 9.94 -17.24 -18.06
C PHE A 70 10.31 -17.44 -16.60
N SER A 71 10.07 -16.47 -15.75
CA SER A 71 10.25 -16.69 -14.33
C SER A 71 9.15 -17.64 -13.85
N ALA A 72 9.56 -18.68 -13.17
CA ALA A 72 8.69 -19.79 -12.80
C ALA A 72 7.56 -19.38 -11.85
N ASP A 73 7.63 -18.18 -11.24
CA ASP A 73 6.62 -17.77 -10.29
C ASP A 73 6.53 -16.23 -10.20
N VAL A 74 5.59 -15.67 -10.94
CA VAL A 74 5.30 -14.23 -10.93
C VAL A 74 4.90 -13.76 -9.53
N ARG A 75 4.32 -14.66 -8.72
CA ARG A 75 3.94 -14.35 -7.34
C ARG A 75 5.13 -14.01 -6.45
N GLN A 76 6.33 -14.49 -6.79
CA GLN A 76 7.54 -14.15 -6.05
C GLN A 76 7.98 -12.71 -6.27
N MET A 77 7.45 -12.03 -7.28
CA MET A 77 7.78 -10.63 -7.57
C MET A 77 6.86 -9.65 -6.85
N THR A 78 5.72 -10.11 -6.38
CA THR A 78 4.82 -9.29 -5.58
C THR A 78 5.20 -9.35 -4.12
N GLN A 79 4.83 -8.31 -3.39
CA GLN A 79 5.07 -8.23 -1.94
C GLN A 79 3.76 -8.11 -1.22
N HIS A 80 3.71 -8.69 -0.04
CA HIS A 80 2.57 -8.51 0.85
C HIS A 80 2.87 -7.34 1.78
N ILE A 81 2.02 -6.35 1.75
CA ILE A 81 2.18 -5.12 2.51
C ILE A 81 0.92 -4.90 3.33
N ARG A 82 1.10 -4.52 4.57
CA ARG A 82 0.01 -4.13 5.43
C ARG A 82 -0.09 -2.60 5.43
N LEU A 83 -1.23 -2.10 5.02
CA LEU A 83 -1.53 -0.67 5.11
C LEU A 83 -2.22 -0.43 6.45
N VAL A 84 -1.65 0.43 7.25
CA VAL A 84 -2.12 0.70 8.62
C VAL A 84 -2.61 2.13 8.71
N LEU A 85 -3.87 2.30 9.14
CA LEU A 85 -4.45 3.61 9.43
C LEU A 85 -4.49 3.81 10.93
N GLU A 86 -4.02 4.97 11.39
CA GLU A 86 -4.06 5.36 12.80
C GLU A 86 -4.62 6.76 12.94
N SER A 87 -5.50 6.94 13.92
CA SER A 87 -6.01 8.28 14.27
C SER A 87 -4.95 8.99 15.10
N ASP A 88 -4.72 10.28 14.80
CA ASP A 88 -3.81 11.09 15.61
C ASP A 88 -4.53 11.84 16.76
N GLY A 89 -5.82 11.61 16.92
CA GLY A 89 -6.61 12.24 17.97
C GLY A 89 -7.08 13.65 17.68
N ALA A 90 -6.64 14.26 16.57
CA ALA A 90 -6.99 15.64 16.20
C ALA A 90 -7.84 15.73 14.92
N GLY A 91 -8.54 14.65 14.58
CA GLY A 91 -9.35 14.60 13.37
C GLY A 91 -8.54 14.32 12.11
N HIS A 92 -7.29 13.89 12.27
CA HIS A 92 -6.41 13.47 11.17
C HIS A 92 -6.12 11.99 11.28
N THR A 93 -5.72 11.41 10.17
CA THR A 93 -5.36 10.00 10.07
C THR A 93 -3.98 9.87 9.46
N THR A 94 -3.17 8.95 9.98
CA THR A 94 -1.89 8.59 9.38
C THR A 94 -2.03 7.26 8.66
N LEU A 95 -1.36 7.16 7.50
CA LEU A 95 -1.30 5.94 6.71
C LEU A 95 0.16 5.50 6.62
N ARG A 96 0.42 4.25 6.99
CA ARG A 96 1.74 3.63 6.92
C ARG A 96 1.68 2.37 6.10
N ALA A 97 2.80 2.02 5.46
CA ALA A 97 2.98 0.75 4.77
C ALA A 97 3.98 -0.09 5.56
N VAL A 98 3.56 -1.27 6.01
CA VAL A 98 4.39 -2.18 6.78
C VAL A 98 4.64 -3.45 5.96
N ASN A 99 5.90 -3.83 5.82
CA ASN A 99 6.24 -5.03 5.07
C ASN A 99 5.72 -6.27 5.80
N ALA A 100 4.86 -7.04 5.12
CA ALA A 100 4.30 -8.28 5.64
C ALA A 100 4.86 -9.52 4.92
N SER A 101 5.88 -9.33 4.08
CA SER A 101 6.56 -10.41 3.37
C SER A 101 8.02 -10.50 3.81
N GLU A 102 8.68 -11.58 3.43
CA GLU A 102 10.11 -11.75 3.73
C GLU A 102 11.02 -11.03 2.72
N ARG A 103 10.45 -10.52 1.65
CA ARG A 103 11.22 -9.83 0.61
C ARG A 103 11.55 -8.41 1.04
N ARG A 104 12.65 -7.91 0.48
CA ARG A 104 13.09 -6.54 0.73
C ARG A 104 12.04 -5.53 0.27
N PHE A 105 11.74 -4.60 1.15
CA PHE A 105 10.82 -3.50 0.88
C PHE A 105 11.51 -2.22 1.36
N THR A 106 11.98 -1.42 0.40
CA THR A 106 12.77 -0.22 0.71
C THR A 106 11.88 0.96 1.06
N GLU A 107 12.49 2.03 1.58
CA GLU A 107 11.78 3.29 1.80
C GLU A 107 11.19 3.84 0.51
N GLU A 108 11.91 3.69 -0.60
CA GLU A 108 11.45 4.13 -1.91
C GLU A 108 10.25 3.33 -2.39
N ASP A 109 10.25 2.03 -2.14
CA ASP A 109 9.11 1.16 -2.46
C ASP A 109 7.89 1.56 -1.63
N ALA A 110 8.09 1.85 -0.35
CA ALA A 110 7.02 2.29 0.53
C ALA A 110 6.44 3.62 0.06
N ARG A 111 7.29 4.56 -0.31
CA ARG A 111 6.86 5.85 -0.82
C ARG A 111 6.05 5.71 -2.11
N GLU A 112 6.53 4.88 -3.04
CA GLU A 112 5.81 4.62 -4.29
C GLU A 112 4.40 4.11 -4.01
N LEU A 113 4.28 3.12 -3.13
CA LEU A 113 2.99 2.54 -2.78
C LEU A 113 2.09 3.57 -2.08
N LEU A 114 2.64 4.33 -1.14
CA LEU A 114 1.88 5.34 -0.42
C LEU A 114 1.41 6.47 -1.35
N GLU A 115 2.21 6.85 -2.33
CA GLU A 115 1.80 7.85 -3.33
C GLU A 115 0.62 7.34 -4.16
N ARG A 116 0.63 6.07 -4.54
CA ARG A 116 -0.48 5.46 -5.25
C ARG A 116 -1.74 5.43 -4.40
N VAL A 117 -1.63 4.93 -3.18
CA VAL A 117 -2.78 4.81 -2.27
C VAL A 117 -3.33 6.18 -1.91
N ALA A 118 -2.47 7.14 -1.58
CA ALA A 118 -2.89 8.50 -1.29
C ALA A 118 -3.58 9.16 -2.49
N GLY A 119 -3.10 8.85 -3.69
CA GLY A 119 -3.72 9.32 -4.93
C GLY A 119 -5.17 8.87 -5.09
N LEU A 120 -5.53 7.72 -4.53
CA LEU A 120 -6.91 7.21 -4.58
C LEU A 120 -7.86 8.05 -3.71
N LEU A 121 -7.34 8.78 -2.74
CA LEU A 121 -8.13 9.61 -1.82
C LEU A 121 -8.29 11.06 -2.29
N ARG A 122 -7.68 11.42 -3.38
CA ARG A 122 -7.76 12.78 -3.93
C ARG A 122 -8.98 12.99 -4.80
#